data_47f322be5c3bfc59cbee543269ff8d3c
#
_entry.id   47f322be5c3bfc59cbee543269ff8d3c
#
_cell.length_a   1.000
_cell.length_b   1.000
_cell.length_c   1.000
_cell.angle_alpha   90.00
_cell.angle_beta   90.00
_cell.angle_gamma   90.00
#
_symmetry.space_group_name_H-M   'P 1'
#
loop_
_entity.id
_entity.type
_entity.pdbx_description
1 polymer ?
#
loop_
_entity_poly.entity_id
_entity_poly.type
_entity_poly.pdbx_seq_one_letter_code
_entity_poly.pdbx_strand_id
1 'polypeptide(L)'
;MIRKTLASLTLGLALALSASNLFAQASESVEPFKVGTFAADDTPFVGLVVRDDSLIVDLVAANRAMQLQPQYARLDMPNTMLGLIEQYEYGLKGRVYEVMNWLVEDGLLSGNNRPGYIHDVEAVDILAPIQYPSKVMNAAVNFYTHACEGCTQEQLAQRTRERQEDRGVPYLFLKPTRGAIVGSGEDIIMPFGRDEIEYEVEMAIVFGKAGKYVSASRAYDHVFGYMVAMDVSDRGGRPPGGYGVRSDWFVGKGHDTFAPHGPWIVPKEFYGDPMTRLHQITVIDGVTVQEAQAGDMIHNIPELIEYASSLITVFPGDVLQSGTSGGTGAGRVQRATGSGFLVDGETIEASIEGIGTLRHTIRQELTVPDDLSGAQLPPTSSYRDN
;
A
#
# COMPACT_ATOMS: atom_id res chain seq x y z
N MET A 1 -31.19 -54.32 -36.53
CA MET A 1 -30.06 -54.27 -35.55
C MET A 1 -29.52 -52.86 -35.38
N ILE A 2 -30.38 -51.85 -35.22
CA ILE A 2 -29.95 -50.43 -35.06
C ILE A 2 -30.85 -49.72 -33.99
N ARG A 3 -30.88 -50.24 -32.76
CA ARG A 3 -31.61 -49.57 -31.66
C ARG A 3 -30.97 -49.71 -30.28
N LYS A 4 -29.73 -50.21 -30.18
CA LYS A 4 -29.05 -50.36 -28.86
C LYS A 4 -27.81 -49.48 -28.66
N THR A 5 -27.42 -48.66 -29.63
CA THR A 5 -26.19 -47.86 -29.58
C THR A 5 -26.40 -46.36 -29.19
N LEU A 6 -27.66 -45.86 -29.17
CA LEU A 6 -27.92 -44.44 -28.83
C LEU A 6 -28.11 -44.18 -27.33
N ALA A 7 -28.41 -45.20 -26.51
CA ALA A 7 -28.66 -44.99 -25.09
C ALA A 7 -27.38 -44.86 -24.25
N SER A 8 -26.24 -45.35 -24.73
CA SER A 8 -24.96 -45.32 -24.01
C SER A 8 -24.19 -44.01 -24.19
N LEU A 9 -24.46 -43.24 -25.26
CA LEU A 9 -23.79 -41.94 -25.48
C LEU A 9 -24.41 -40.80 -24.70
N THR A 10 -25.69 -40.85 -24.41
CA THR A 10 -26.40 -39.78 -23.64
C THR A 10 -26.12 -39.86 -22.16
N LEU A 11 -25.85 -41.05 -21.61
CA LEU A 11 -25.51 -41.20 -20.20
C LEU A 11 -24.06 -40.78 -19.88
N GLY A 12 -23.13 -40.99 -20.84
CA GLY A 12 -21.76 -40.56 -20.72
C GLY A 12 -21.58 -39.03 -20.79
N LEU A 13 -22.41 -38.36 -21.59
CA LEU A 13 -22.36 -36.90 -21.73
C LEU A 13 -22.98 -36.17 -20.52
N ALA A 14 -24.02 -36.76 -19.90
CA ALA A 14 -24.64 -36.19 -18.70
C ALA A 14 -23.75 -36.35 -17.44
N LEU A 15 -22.97 -37.42 -17.33
CA LEU A 15 -21.99 -37.66 -16.28
C LEU A 15 -20.74 -36.78 -16.44
N ALA A 16 -20.32 -36.47 -17.68
CA ALA A 16 -19.20 -35.58 -17.95
C ALA A 16 -19.56 -34.10 -17.67
N LEU A 17 -20.82 -33.69 -17.91
CA LEU A 17 -21.31 -32.34 -17.58
C LEU A 17 -21.55 -32.12 -16.07
N SER A 18 -21.89 -33.19 -15.34
CA SER A 18 -22.04 -33.08 -13.87
C SER A 18 -20.70 -33.16 -13.12
N ALA A 19 -19.67 -33.74 -13.69
CA ALA A 19 -18.32 -33.78 -13.08
C ALA A 19 -17.53 -32.47 -13.26
N SER A 20 -17.83 -31.69 -14.30
CA SER A 20 -17.14 -30.41 -14.55
C SER A 20 -17.62 -29.26 -13.64
N ASN A 21 -18.77 -29.39 -12.97
CA ASN A 21 -19.26 -28.38 -12.04
C ASN A 21 -18.86 -28.63 -10.57
N LEU A 22 -18.16 -29.72 -10.27
CA LEU A 22 -17.81 -30.10 -8.89
C LEU A 22 -16.60 -29.33 -8.33
N PHE A 23 -15.92 -28.50 -9.12
CA PHE A 23 -14.76 -27.71 -8.68
C PHE A 23 -14.67 -26.32 -9.36
N ALA A 24 -15.78 -25.76 -9.79
CA ALA A 24 -15.76 -24.38 -10.27
C ALA A 24 -15.58 -23.45 -9.07
N GLN A 25 -14.42 -22.82 -8.96
CA GLN A 25 -14.20 -21.75 -8.01
C GLN A 25 -15.18 -20.59 -8.26
N ALA A 26 -15.53 -19.86 -7.20
CA ALA A 26 -16.40 -18.68 -7.32
C ALA A 26 -15.77 -17.65 -8.27
N SER A 27 -16.55 -17.19 -9.23
CA SER A 27 -16.12 -16.16 -10.19
C SER A 27 -16.23 -14.75 -9.63
N GLU A 28 -17.08 -14.56 -8.61
CA GLU A 28 -17.36 -13.28 -7.98
C GLU A 28 -17.51 -13.44 -6.47
N SER A 29 -17.17 -12.40 -5.71
CA SER A 29 -17.45 -12.28 -4.29
C SER A 29 -18.78 -11.57 -4.10
N VAL A 30 -19.64 -12.08 -3.21
CA VAL A 30 -20.96 -11.49 -2.89
C VAL A 30 -20.83 -10.15 -2.14
N GLU A 31 -19.71 -9.95 -1.43
CA GLU A 31 -19.40 -8.69 -0.78
C GLU A 31 -17.94 -8.32 -1.08
N PRO A 32 -17.62 -7.02 -1.21
CA PRO A 32 -16.24 -6.57 -1.32
C PRO A 32 -15.49 -6.83 -0.01
N PHE A 33 -14.19 -7.04 -0.12
CA PHE A 33 -13.29 -7.17 1.01
C PHE A 33 -11.97 -6.44 0.74
N LYS A 34 -11.22 -6.18 1.81
CA LYS A 34 -9.84 -5.73 1.75
C LYS A 34 -8.96 -6.82 2.37
N VAL A 35 -7.66 -6.76 2.18
CA VAL A 35 -6.72 -7.77 2.70
C VAL A 35 -5.56 -7.10 3.41
N GLY A 36 -5.08 -7.72 4.47
CA GLY A 36 -3.98 -7.17 5.26
C GLY A 36 -3.26 -8.24 6.07
N THR A 37 -2.21 -7.81 6.76
CA THR A 37 -1.51 -8.59 7.77
C THR A 37 -1.89 -8.03 9.14
N PHE A 38 -2.32 -8.92 10.02
CA PHE A 38 -2.77 -8.60 11.37
C PHE A 38 -2.06 -9.49 12.38
N ALA A 39 -2.08 -9.13 13.65
CA ALA A 39 -1.65 -10.03 14.72
C ALA A 39 -2.69 -10.10 15.83
N ALA A 40 -2.93 -11.32 16.31
CA ALA A 40 -3.68 -11.59 17.54
C ALA A 40 -2.77 -12.35 18.49
N ASP A 41 -2.67 -11.91 19.74
CA ASP A 41 -1.75 -12.48 20.74
C ASP A 41 -0.33 -12.67 20.17
N ASP A 42 0.25 -11.63 19.55
CA ASP A 42 1.56 -11.59 18.89
C ASP A 42 1.73 -12.60 17.73
N THR A 43 0.65 -13.22 17.26
CA THR A 43 0.71 -14.20 16.16
C THR A 43 0.22 -13.56 14.87
N PRO A 44 1.10 -13.32 13.88
CA PRO A 44 0.71 -12.73 12.61
C PRO A 44 -0.15 -13.68 11.75
N PHE A 45 -1.14 -13.12 11.05
CA PHE A 45 -1.98 -13.82 10.08
C PHE A 45 -2.40 -12.92 8.91
N VAL A 46 -2.78 -13.53 7.80
CA VAL A 46 -3.39 -12.84 6.66
C VAL A 46 -4.89 -12.77 6.89
N GLY A 47 -5.45 -11.56 6.87
CA GLY A 47 -6.86 -11.33 7.15
C GLY A 47 -7.63 -10.72 6.00
N LEU A 48 -8.94 -11.05 5.92
CA LEU A 48 -9.93 -10.31 5.15
C LEU A 48 -10.55 -9.25 6.06
N VAL A 49 -10.59 -8.01 5.58
CA VAL A 49 -11.28 -6.89 6.24
C VAL A 49 -12.66 -6.76 5.62
N VAL A 50 -13.68 -6.82 6.43
CA VAL A 50 -15.10 -6.87 5.98
C VAL A 50 -15.98 -6.01 6.88
N ARG A 51 -17.27 -5.86 6.50
CA ARG A 51 -18.27 -5.16 7.30
C ARG A 51 -17.87 -3.72 7.65
N ASP A 52 -17.60 -2.91 6.61
CA ASP A 52 -17.20 -1.51 6.75
C ASP A 52 -15.98 -1.36 7.69
N ASP A 53 -14.98 -2.24 7.47
CA ASP A 53 -13.71 -2.27 8.18
C ASP A 53 -13.79 -2.63 9.68
N SER A 54 -14.94 -3.14 10.15
CA SER A 54 -15.14 -3.47 11.56
C SER A 54 -14.70 -4.87 11.96
N LEU A 55 -14.60 -5.80 11.00
CA LEU A 55 -14.23 -7.19 11.25
C LEU A 55 -13.02 -7.63 10.44
N ILE A 56 -12.19 -8.43 11.10
CA ILE A 56 -11.02 -9.09 10.50
C ILE A 56 -11.21 -10.60 10.57
N VAL A 57 -11.16 -11.27 9.42
CA VAL A 57 -11.27 -12.73 9.33
C VAL A 57 -9.91 -13.32 9.04
N ASP A 58 -9.38 -14.20 9.92
CA ASP A 58 -8.21 -15.03 9.60
C ASP A 58 -8.53 -15.92 8.40
N LEU A 59 -7.95 -15.58 7.26
CA LEU A 59 -8.22 -16.23 5.98
C LEU A 59 -7.81 -17.72 5.99
N VAL A 60 -6.69 -18.05 6.63
CA VAL A 60 -6.18 -19.44 6.70
C VAL A 60 -7.10 -20.28 7.58
N ALA A 61 -7.49 -19.77 8.74
CA ALA A 61 -8.37 -20.48 9.65
C ALA A 61 -9.78 -20.62 9.09
N ALA A 62 -10.34 -19.56 8.47
CA ALA A 62 -11.64 -19.59 7.79
C ALA A 62 -11.66 -20.62 6.65
N ASN A 63 -10.62 -20.61 5.80
CA ASN A 63 -10.47 -21.58 4.73
C ASN A 63 -10.42 -23.02 5.26
N ARG A 64 -9.69 -23.27 6.36
CA ARG A 64 -9.66 -24.59 7.00
C ARG A 64 -11.03 -25.01 7.54
N ALA A 65 -11.76 -24.10 8.17
CA ALA A 65 -13.11 -24.35 8.67
C ALA A 65 -14.09 -24.68 7.54
N MET A 66 -14.07 -23.90 6.45
CA MET A 66 -14.90 -24.14 5.27
C MET A 66 -14.65 -25.51 4.66
N GLN A 67 -13.41 -25.97 4.58
CA GLN A 67 -13.02 -27.27 4.00
C GLN A 67 -13.48 -28.49 4.83
N LEU A 68 -14.01 -28.31 6.03
CA LEU A 68 -14.66 -29.39 6.76
C LEU A 68 -15.99 -29.79 6.14
N GLN A 69 -16.56 -28.95 5.29
CA GLN A 69 -17.79 -29.23 4.56
C GLN A 69 -17.45 -29.94 3.26
N PRO A 70 -18.12 -31.06 2.91
CA PRO A 70 -17.73 -31.97 1.83
C PRO A 70 -17.83 -31.36 0.41
N GLN A 71 -18.56 -30.28 0.25
CA GLN A 71 -18.72 -29.58 -1.03
C GLN A 71 -17.49 -28.73 -1.42
N TYR A 72 -16.62 -28.39 -0.47
CA TYR A 72 -15.45 -27.57 -0.76
C TYR A 72 -14.19 -28.42 -0.94
N ALA A 73 -13.46 -28.15 -2.01
CA ALA A 73 -12.19 -28.80 -2.26
C ALA A 73 -11.14 -28.43 -1.19
N ARG A 74 -10.22 -29.33 -0.89
CA ARG A 74 -9.07 -29.03 -0.03
C ARG A 74 -8.05 -28.23 -0.82
N LEU A 75 -7.72 -27.04 -0.35
CA LEU A 75 -6.73 -26.14 -0.91
C LEU A 75 -6.03 -25.41 0.25
N ASP A 76 -4.70 -25.45 0.27
CA ASP A 76 -3.94 -24.70 1.25
C ASP A 76 -3.92 -23.20 0.90
N MET A 77 -4.12 -22.38 1.94
CA MET A 77 -4.06 -20.93 1.83
C MET A 77 -2.69 -20.44 2.32
N PRO A 78 -2.02 -19.54 1.58
CA PRO A 78 -0.76 -18.93 2.04
C PRO A 78 -0.93 -18.23 3.38
N ASN A 79 0.06 -18.36 4.25
CA ASN A 79 0.10 -17.70 5.56
C ASN A 79 0.83 -16.35 5.55
N THR A 80 1.22 -15.86 4.39
CA THR A 80 1.85 -14.55 4.21
C THR A 80 1.13 -13.78 3.12
N MET A 81 1.10 -12.45 3.27
CA MET A 81 0.49 -11.56 2.29
C MET A 81 1.17 -11.65 0.91
N LEU A 82 2.50 -11.77 0.90
CA LEU A 82 3.24 -11.96 -0.34
C LEU A 82 2.81 -13.26 -1.05
N GLY A 83 2.71 -14.37 -0.31
CA GLY A 83 2.25 -15.65 -0.88
C GLY A 83 0.80 -15.58 -1.39
N LEU A 84 -0.07 -14.81 -0.76
CA LEU A 84 -1.43 -14.54 -1.26
C LEU A 84 -1.37 -13.77 -2.58
N ILE A 85 -0.62 -12.68 -2.65
CA ILE A 85 -0.49 -11.82 -3.83
C ILE A 85 0.10 -12.61 -5.02
N GLU A 86 1.16 -13.40 -4.79
CA GLU A 86 1.82 -14.20 -5.83
C GLU A 86 0.88 -15.21 -6.50
N GLN A 87 -0.11 -15.72 -5.77
CA GLN A 87 -1.00 -16.77 -6.26
C GLN A 87 -2.41 -16.25 -6.62
N TYR A 88 -2.73 -15.02 -6.24
CA TYR A 88 -4.08 -14.47 -6.37
C TYR A 88 -4.62 -14.56 -7.80
N GLU A 89 -3.91 -13.96 -8.74
CA GLU A 89 -4.32 -13.93 -10.16
C GLU A 89 -4.09 -15.28 -10.89
N TYR A 90 -3.41 -16.22 -10.25
CA TYR A 90 -3.12 -17.56 -10.80
C TYR A 90 -4.03 -18.67 -10.24
N GLY A 91 -5.20 -18.29 -9.68
CA GLY A 91 -6.24 -19.22 -9.26
C GLY A 91 -6.71 -19.06 -7.82
N LEU A 92 -5.92 -18.46 -6.93
CA LEU A 92 -6.29 -18.35 -5.52
C LEU A 92 -7.42 -17.35 -5.30
N LYS A 93 -7.59 -16.37 -6.20
CA LYS A 93 -8.69 -15.40 -6.19
C LYS A 93 -10.07 -16.04 -6.03
N GLY A 94 -10.37 -17.04 -6.85
CA GLY A 94 -11.64 -17.76 -6.76
C GLY A 94 -11.84 -18.45 -5.42
N ARG A 95 -10.75 -18.93 -4.81
CA ARG A 95 -10.82 -19.54 -3.48
C ARG A 95 -11.10 -18.52 -2.38
N VAL A 96 -10.50 -17.34 -2.45
CA VAL A 96 -10.79 -16.25 -1.51
C VAL A 96 -12.26 -15.85 -1.63
N TYR A 97 -12.80 -15.80 -2.85
CA TYR A 97 -14.22 -15.54 -3.09
C TYR A 97 -15.13 -16.64 -2.52
N GLU A 98 -14.76 -17.92 -2.66
CA GLU A 98 -15.50 -19.01 -2.03
C GLU A 98 -15.56 -18.87 -0.51
N VAL A 99 -14.43 -18.53 0.13
CA VAL A 99 -14.38 -18.29 1.57
C VAL A 99 -15.28 -17.12 1.95
N MET A 100 -15.22 -16.01 1.22
CA MET A 100 -16.04 -14.83 1.49
C MET A 100 -17.54 -15.14 1.34
N ASN A 101 -17.92 -15.81 0.25
CA ASN A 101 -19.29 -16.18 -0.02
C ASN A 101 -19.84 -17.14 1.05
N TRP A 102 -19.05 -18.13 1.44
CA TRP A 102 -19.40 -19.04 2.53
C TRP A 102 -19.62 -18.32 3.86
N LEU A 103 -18.75 -17.36 4.23
CA LEU A 103 -18.89 -16.58 5.46
C LEU A 103 -20.21 -15.79 5.50
N VAL A 104 -20.62 -15.25 4.35
CA VAL A 104 -21.87 -14.48 4.20
C VAL A 104 -23.10 -15.41 4.21
N GLU A 105 -23.08 -16.48 3.40
CA GLU A 105 -24.19 -17.43 3.25
C GLU A 105 -24.52 -18.17 4.54
N ASP A 106 -23.51 -18.57 5.30
CA ASP A 106 -23.68 -19.23 6.61
C ASP A 106 -23.90 -18.22 7.75
N GLY A 107 -24.00 -16.91 7.46
CA GLY A 107 -24.28 -15.86 8.45
C GLY A 107 -23.20 -15.65 9.50
N LEU A 108 -21.97 -16.11 9.25
CA LEU A 108 -20.86 -16.15 10.24
C LEU A 108 -20.33 -14.75 10.61
N LEU A 109 -20.56 -13.76 9.74
CA LEU A 109 -20.16 -12.37 9.97
C LEU A 109 -21.18 -11.57 10.82
N SER A 110 -22.24 -12.23 11.33
CA SER A 110 -23.34 -11.56 12.04
C SER A 110 -23.43 -12.00 13.49
N GLY A 111 -23.91 -11.11 14.36
CA GLY A 111 -24.16 -11.39 15.77
C GLY A 111 -22.92 -11.45 16.65
N ASN A 112 -23.11 -11.81 17.94
CA ASN A 112 -22.05 -11.76 18.96
C ASN A 112 -21.37 -13.11 19.20
N ASN A 113 -21.83 -14.20 18.58
CA ASN A 113 -21.26 -15.54 18.75
C ASN A 113 -20.54 -15.98 17.46
N ARG A 114 -19.57 -15.16 17.04
CA ARG A 114 -18.76 -15.44 15.85
C ARG A 114 -17.70 -16.51 16.15
N PRO A 115 -17.26 -17.29 15.14
CA PRO A 115 -16.11 -18.18 15.27
C PRO A 115 -14.85 -17.43 15.70
N GLY A 116 -13.95 -18.11 16.44
CA GLY A 116 -12.75 -17.51 17.00
C GLY A 116 -11.71 -17.01 15.98
N TYR A 117 -11.90 -17.26 14.70
CA TYR A 117 -11.10 -16.70 13.60
C TYR A 117 -11.70 -15.42 13.01
N ILE A 118 -12.76 -14.87 13.60
CA ILE A 118 -13.35 -13.57 13.23
C ILE A 118 -13.19 -12.64 14.42
N HIS A 119 -12.38 -11.61 14.23
CA HIS A 119 -12.01 -10.65 15.25
C HIS A 119 -12.70 -9.30 14.99
N ASP A 120 -12.98 -8.55 16.03
CA ASP A 120 -13.25 -7.12 15.91
C ASP A 120 -11.93 -6.42 15.57
N VAL A 121 -11.98 -5.36 14.75
CA VAL A 121 -10.76 -4.66 14.29
C VAL A 121 -9.93 -4.11 15.44
N GLU A 122 -10.59 -3.67 16.53
CA GLU A 122 -9.93 -3.16 17.73
C GLU A 122 -9.25 -4.26 18.57
N ALA A 123 -9.50 -5.54 18.27
CA ALA A 123 -8.96 -6.68 19.03
C ALA A 123 -7.69 -7.25 18.41
N VAL A 124 -7.18 -6.67 17.33
CA VAL A 124 -5.99 -7.14 16.63
C VAL A 124 -5.04 -5.97 16.33
N ASP A 125 -3.75 -6.26 16.27
CA ASP A 125 -2.77 -5.30 15.77
C ASP A 125 -2.80 -5.26 14.25
N ILE A 126 -2.77 -4.06 13.68
CA ILE A 126 -2.73 -3.83 12.23
C ILE A 126 -1.28 -3.65 11.81
N LEU A 127 -0.72 -4.66 11.19
CA LEU A 127 0.66 -4.62 10.69
C LEU A 127 0.70 -4.04 9.27
N ALA A 128 1.89 -3.64 8.81
CA ALA A 128 2.07 -3.31 7.41
C ALA A 128 1.61 -4.50 6.54
N PRO A 129 0.74 -4.31 5.53
CA PRO A 129 0.18 -5.41 4.75
C PRO A 129 1.25 -6.29 4.11
N ILE A 130 2.30 -5.68 3.58
CA ILE A 130 3.49 -6.36 3.07
C ILE A 130 4.68 -5.85 3.89
N GLN A 131 5.14 -6.65 4.83
CA GLN A 131 6.22 -6.26 5.75
C GLN A 131 7.58 -6.11 5.05
N TYR A 132 7.82 -6.89 4.00
CA TYR A 132 9.10 -6.92 3.29
C TYR A 132 8.90 -6.97 1.78
N PRO A 133 8.36 -5.90 1.14
CA PRO A 133 8.30 -5.84 -0.31
C PRO A 133 9.71 -5.87 -0.90
N SER A 134 9.88 -6.48 -2.07
CA SER A 134 11.20 -6.53 -2.72
C SER A 134 11.67 -5.16 -3.15
N LYS A 135 10.75 -4.30 -3.60
CA LYS A 135 11.02 -2.93 -4.00
C LYS A 135 9.91 -1.99 -3.53
N VAL A 136 10.30 -0.80 -3.10
CA VAL A 136 9.42 0.35 -2.90
C VAL A 136 9.92 1.46 -3.83
N MET A 137 9.17 1.70 -4.89
CA MET A 137 9.43 2.72 -5.90
C MET A 137 8.55 3.93 -5.61
N ASN A 138 9.09 5.13 -5.68
CA ASN A 138 8.36 6.35 -5.39
C ASN A 138 8.47 7.33 -6.55
N ALA A 139 7.36 7.99 -6.89
CA ALA A 139 7.34 9.03 -7.91
C ALA A 139 7.69 10.39 -7.31
N ALA A 140 8.83 10.95 -7.70
CA ALA A 140 9.26 12.27 -7.27
C ALA A 140 8.47 13.36 -8.02
N VAL A 141 7.98 14.35 -7.27
CA VAL A 141 7.38 15.60 -7.80
C VAL A 141 6.28 15.32 -8.84
N ASN A 142 5.38 14.39 -8.55
CA ASN A 142 4.34 13.96 -9.49
C ASN A 142 3.01 14.71 -9.39
N PHE A 143 2.91 15.76 -8.60
CA PHE A 143 1.72 16.61 -8.50
C PHE A 143 2.07 18.06 -8.81
N TYR A 144 1.19 18.76 -9.55
CA TYR A 144 1.43 20.16 -9.93
C TYR A 144 1.63 21.08 -8.73
N THR A 145 0.87 20.86 -7.66
CA THR A 145 0.97 21.65 -6.43
C THR A 145 2.29 21.40 -5.69
N HIS A 146 2.77 20.15 -5.65
CA HIS A 146 4.06 19.81 -5.04
C HIS A 146 5.24 20.33 -5.87
N ALA A 147 5.13 20.34 -7.20
CA ALA A 147 6.13 20.95 -8.09
C ALA A 147 6.26 22.46 -7.92
N CYS A 148 5.35 23.09 -7.19
CA CYS A 148 5.24 24.54 -6.99
C CYS A 148 4.98 24.92 -5.54
N GLU A 149 5.62 24.24 -4.58
CA GLU A 149 5.51 24.57 -3.16
C GLU A 149 5.80 26.04 -2.90
N GLY A 150 4.92 26.69 -2.13
CA GLY A 150 5.04 28.12 -1.83
C GLY A 150 4.76 29.08 -2.98
N CYS A 151 4.31 28.62 -4.13
CA CYS A 151 3.90 29.46 -5.24
C CYS A 151 2.61 30.27 -4.94
N THR A 152 2.49 31.46 -5.53
CA THR A 152 1.19 32.12 -5.60
C THR A 152 0.26 31.38 -6.56
N GLN A 153 -1.05 31.62 -6.48
CA GLN A 153 -2.04 31.00 -7.38
C GLN A 153 -1.75 31.27 -8.88
N GLU A 154 -1.26 32.47 -9.18
CA GLU A 154 -0.88 32.83 -10.56
C GLU A 154 0.34 32.06 -11.04
N GLN A 155 1.37 31.94 -10.20
CA GLN A 155 2.57 31.16 -10.47
C GLN A 155 2.24 29.67 -10.63
N LEU A 156 1.40 29.13 -9.76
CA LEU A 156 0.94 27.73 -9.86
C LEU A 156 0.21 27.51 -11.18
N ALA A 157 -0.75 28.38 -11.53
CA ALA A 157 -1.50 28.24 -12.78
C ALA A 157 -0.60 28.35 -14.02
N GLN A 158 0.40 29.24 -14.00
CA GLN A 158 1.36 29.36 -15.08
C GLN A 158 2.23 28.09 -15.20
N ARG A 159 2.86 27.65 -14.13
CA ARG A 159 3.73 26.46 -14.12
C ARG A 159 2.97 25.18 -14.45
N THR A 160 1.70 25.08 -14.03
CA THR A 160 0.83 23.96 -14.40
C THR A 160 0.64 23.91 -15.92
N ARG A 161 0.34 25.05 -16.58
CA ARG A 161 0.21 25.10 -18.06
C ARG A 161 1.52 24.70 -18.73
N GLU A 162 2.65 25.31 -18.31
CA GLU A 162 3.97 24.98 -18.86
C GLU A 162 4.29 23.48 -18.72
N ARG A 163 3.96 22.90 -17.55
CA ARG A 163 4.18 21.49 -17.29
C ARG A 163 3.21 20.57 -18.04
N GLN A 164 1.99 21.02 -18.34
CA GLN A 164 1.04 20.30 -19.20
C GLN A 164 1.49 20.25 -20.65
N GLU A 165 2.16 21.31 -21.14
CA GLU A 165 2.73 21.35 -22.49
C GLU A 165 3.96 20.44 -22.64
N ASP A 166 4.80 20.35 -21.59
CA ASP A 166 5.96 19.46 -21.54
C ASP A 166 6.05 18.80 -20.16
N ARG A 167 5.41 17.63 -20.00
CA ARG A 167 5.44 16.86 -18.76
C ARG A 167 6.78 16.15 -18.54
N GLY A 168 7.57 15.98 -19.60
CA GLY A 168 8.78 15.16 -19.56
C GLY A 168 8.48 13.68 -19.34
N VAL A 169 9.38 12.99 -18.66
CA VAL A 169 9.22 11.58 -18.22
C VAL A 169 9.09 11.54 -16.70
N PRO A 170 8.43 10.49 -16.13
CA PRO A 170 8.40 10.30 -14.69
C PRO A 170 9.80 10.24 -14.07
N TYR A 171 9.93 10.70 -12.85
CA TYR A 171 11.14 10.52 -12.07
C TYR A 171 10.85 9.58 -10.90
N LEU A 172 11.50 8.41 -10.87
CA LEU A 172 11.33 7.42 -9.81
C LEU A 172 12.62 7.25 -9.02
N PHE A 173 12.45 6.90 -7.73
CA PHE A 173 13.54 6.50 -6.85
C PHE A 173 13.11 5.30 -5.99
N LEU A 174 14.03 4.72 -5.26
CA LEU A 174 13.77 3.60 -4.36
C LEU A 174 13.92 4.03 -2.91
N LYS A 175 13.04 3.51 -2.04
CA LYS A 175 13.22 3.56 -0.58
C LYS A 175 13.69 2.19 -0.07
N PRO A 176 14.41 2.15 1.08
CA PRO A 176 14.63 0.90 1.78
C PRO A 176 13.30 0.22 2.11
N THR A 177 13.34 -1.10 2.22
CA THR A 177 12.15 -1.87 2.56
C THR A 177 12.16 -2.28 4.02
N ARG A 178 13.14 -3.11 4.42
CA ARG A 178 13.25 -3.57 5.79
C ARG A 178 13.75 -2.44 6.71
N GLY A 179 13.06 -2.22 7.81
CA GLY A 179 13.34 -1.12 8.75
C GLY A 179 12.59 0.16 8.42
N ALA A 180 12.41 0.49 7.13
CA ALA A 180 11.66 1.68 6.74
C ALA A 180 10.13 1.47 6.77
N ILE A 181 9.65 0.25 6.49
CA ILE A 181 8.22 -0.09 6.49
C ILE A 181 7.71 -0.21 7.92
N VAL A 182 6.63 0.51 8.21
CA VAL A 182 5.86 0.42 9.46
C VAL A 182 4.37 0.37 9.14
N GLY A 183 3.60 -0.33 9.99
CA GLY A 183 2.13 -0.44 9.89
C GLY A 183 1.42 0.69 10.64
N SER A 184 0.10 0.75 10.50
CA SER A 184 -0.70 1.74 11.20
C SER A 184 -0.64 1.52 12.72
N GLY A 185 -0.40 2.57 13.48
CA GLY A 185 -0.26 2.52 14.94
C GLY A 185 1.18 2.48 15.43
N GLU A 186 2.14 2.11 14.57
CA GLU A 186 3.57 2.20 14.90
C GLU A 186 4.06 3.65 14.83
N ASP A 187 5.08 3.99 15.62
CA ASP A 187 5.64 5.34 15.63
C ASP A 187 6.49 5.64 14.38
N ILE A 188 6.45 6.89 13.91
CA ILE A 188 7.44 7.42 12.96
C ILE A 188 8.55 8.06 13.79
N ILE A 189 9.77 7.55 13.64
CA ILE A 189 10.93 7.98 14.43
C ILE A 189 11.71 9.07 13.68
N MET A 190 11.75 10.28 14.22
CA MET A 190 12.65 11.32 13.75
C MET A 190 14.07 11.01 14.24
N PRO A 191 15.06 10.86 13.35
CA PRO A 191 16.41 10.48 13.73
C PRO A 191 17.07 11.53 14.64
N PHE A 192 18.00 11.09 15.48
CA PHE A 192 18.74 11.96 16.39
C PHE A 192 19.35 13.18 15.69
N GLY A 193 19.06 14.38 16.21
CA GLY A 193 19.59 15.63 15.67
C GLY A 193 18.99 16.06 14.32
N ARG A 194 17.90 15.45 13.88
CA ARG A 194 17.16 15.83 12.67
C ARG A 194 15.83 16.48 13.06
N ASP A 195 15.48 17.61 12.44
CA ASP A 195 14.32 18.45 12.77
C ASP A 195 13.54 18.97 11.54
N GLU A 196 14.04 18.67 10.32
CA GLU A 196 13.36 19.01 9.07
C GLU A 196 12.72 17.75 8.44
N ILE A 197 11.95 17.02 9.25
CA ILE A 197 11.25 15.82 8.80
C ILE A 197 9.85 16.20 8.33
N GLU A 198 9.48 15.76 7.13
CA GLU A 198 8.17 16.03 6.54
C GLU A 198 7.43 14.75 6.15
N TYR A 199 6.19 14.93 5.77
CA TYR A 199 5.21 13.92 5.41
C TYR A 199 4.79 14.08 3.95
N GLU A 200 4.43 12.99 3.32
CA GLU A 200 3.95 12.94 1.94
C GLU A 200 2.97 11.77 1.82
N VAL A 201 1.64 12.03 1.85
CA VAL A 201 0.64 10.98 1.61
C VAL A 201 0.64 10.60 0.14
N GLU A 202 0.62 9.29 -0.13
CA GLU A 202 0.64 8.75 -1.47
C GLU A 202 -0.28 7.53 -1.62
N MET A 203 -0.86 7.34 -2.79
CA MET A 203 -1.43 6.04 -3.14
C MET A 203 -0.30 5.08 -3.49
N ALA A 204 -0.27 3.93 -2.83
CA ALA A 204 0.63 2.84 -3.17
C ALA A 204 -0.08 1.80 -4.04
N ILE A 205 0.49 1.53 -5.18
CA ILE A 205 0.08 0.50 -6.15
C ILE A 205 0.86 -0.77 -5.84
N VAL A 206 0.17 -1.85 -5.52
CA VAL A 206 0.76 -3.16 -5.26
C VAL A 206 0.68 -4.00 -6.52
N PHE A 207 1.81 -4.50 -6.99
CA PHE A 207 1.85 -5.38 -8.16
C PHE A 207 1.38 -6.80 -7.81
N GLY A 208 0.58 -7.40 -8.71
CA GLY A 208 0.07 -8.78 -8.59
C GLY A 208 0.63 -9.74 -9.64
N LYS A 209 1.24 -9.20 -10.70
CA LYS A 209 1.85 -9.98 -11.77
C LYS A 209 3.21 -9.42 -12.15
N ALA A 210 4.15 -10.31 -12.43
CA ALA A 210 5.44 -9.90 -12.97
C ALA A 210 5.29 -9.25 -14.34
N GLY A 211 6.10 -8.22 -14.60
CA GLY A 211 6.07 -7.50 -15.87
C GLY A 211 7.35 -6.77 -16.17
N LYS A 212 7.69 -6.71 -17.44
CA LYS A 212 8.75 -5.91 -18.03
C LYS A 212 8.22 -5.30 -19.32
N TYR A 213 8.47 -4.01 -19.57
CA TYR A 213 7.95 -3.29 -20.73
C TYR A 213 6.42 -3.32 -20.83
N VAL A 214 5.74 -3.12 -19.69
CA VAL A 214 4.28 -3.09 -19.61
C VAL A 214 3.79 -1.77 -20.18
N SER A 215 2.96 -1.80 -21.23
CA SER A 215 2.37 -0.58 -21.78
C SER A 215 1.33 0.03 -20.81
N ALA A 216 1.14 1.34 -20.85
CA ALA A 216 0.15 2.04 -20.02
C ALA A 216 -1.27 1.45 -20.20
N SER A 217 -1.64 1.05 -21.41
CA SER A 217 -2.94 0.41 -21.69
C SER A 217 -3.16 -0.94 -21.03
N ARG A 218 -2.09 -1.60 -20.55
CA ARG A 218 -2.13 -2.89 -19.86
C ARG A 218 -1.66 -2.80 -18.41
N ALA A 219 -1.40 -1.60 -17.91
CA ALA A 219 -0.84 -1.37 -16.59
C ALA A 219 -1.66 -2.05 -15.49
N TYR A 220 -2.98 -1.89 -15.51
CA TYR A 220 -3.87 -2.47 -14.50
C TYR A 220 -3.96 -4.01 -14.54
N ASP A 221 -3.55 -4.67 -15.62
CA ASP A 221 -3.44 -6.13 -15.66
C ASP A 221 -2.40 -6.67 -14.66
N HIS A 222 -1.42 -5.83 -14.29
CA HIS A 222 -0.33 -6.17 -13.39
C HIS A 222 -0.56 -5.71 -11.94
N VAL A 223 -1.62 -4.96 -11.67
CA VAL A 223 -1.95 -4.47 -10.32
C VAL A 223 -2.74 -5.53 -9.56
N PHE A 224 -2.37 -5.76 -8.30
CA PHE A 224 -3.14 -6.49 -7.31
C PHE A 224 -4.19 -5.60 -6.63
N GLY A 225 -3.75 -4.44 -6.12
CA GLY A 225 -4.61 -3.52 -5.40
C GLY A 225 -3.88 -2.25 -4.97
N TYR A 226 -4.53 -1.50 -4.08
CA TYR A 226 -4.08 -0.19 -3.64
C TYR A 226 -4.12 -0.09 -2.12
N MET A 227 -3.15 0.64 -1.54
CA MET A 227 -3.10 0.96 -0.12
C MET A 227 -2.65 2.41 0.08
N VAL A 228 -2.79 2.92 1.29
CA VAL A 228 -2.20 4.20 1.68
C VAL A 228 -0.72 3.98 1.95
N ALA A 229 0.10 4.95 1.57
CA ALA A 229 1.51 5.03 1.93
C ALA A 229 1.90 6.44 2.33
N MET A 230 3.04 6.54 3.00
CA MET A 230 3.70 7.83 3.24
C MET A 230 5.16 7.76 2.80
N ASP A 231 5.60 8.78 2.09
CA ASP A 231 7.00 8.98 1.72
C ASP A 231 7.65 9.98 2.68
N VAL A 232 7.78 9.59 3.95
CA VAL A 232 8.42 10.42 4.99
C VAL A 232 9.82 10.81 4.54
N SER A 233 10.18 12.08 4.73
CA SER A 233 11.37 12.67 4.12
C SER A 233 12.13 13.55 5.09
N ASP A 234 13.45 13.47 5.04
CA ASP A 234 14.36 14.37 5.74
C ASP A 234 14.83 15.47 4.77
N ARG A 235 14.48 16.72 5.04
CA ARG A 235 14.84 17.90 4.26
C ARG A 235 16.05 18.65 4.80
N GLY A 236 16.54 18.30 5.98
CA GLY A 236 17.74 18.89 6.60
C GLY A 236 19.03 18.69 5.82
N GLY A 237 18.94 17.90 4.74
CA GLY A 237 20.02 17.72 3.79
C GLY A 237 21.20 16.94 4.36
N ARG A 238 22.25 16.86 3.56
CA ARG A 238 23.50 16.17 3.92
C ARG A 238 24.34 17.01 4.86
N PRO A 239 24.57 16.56 6.10
CA PRO A 239 25.40 17.33 7.05
C PRO A 239 26.88 17.35 6.64
N PRO A 240 27.63 18.38 7.14
CA PRO A 240 27.22 19.76 7.23
C PRO A 240 27.39 20.41 5.87
N GLY A 241 26.31 20.93 5.37
CA GLY A 241 26.32 21.90 4.31
C GLY A 241 27.15 21.54 3.08
N GLY A 242 26.78 20.50 2.44
CA GLY A 242 26.85 20.31 1.04
C GLY A 242 28.17 20.36 0.29
N TYR A 243 28.54 19.27 -0.20
CA TYR A 243 29.45 19.08 -1.33
C TYR A 243 28.78 19.42 -2.68
N GLY A 244 27.99 20.48 -2.78
CA GLY A 244 27.31 20.86 -4.02
C GLY A 244 26.22 19.90 -4.51
N VAL A 245 25.96 18.80 -3.82
CA VAL A 245 24.87 17.88 -4.11
C VAL A 245 23.65 18.32 -3.34
N ARG A 246 22.64 18.85 -4.06
CA ARG A 246 21.43 19.42 -3.46
C ARG A 246 20.50 18.38 -2.85
N SER A 247 20.60 17.12 -3.26
CA SER A 247 19.82 16.03 -2.70
C SER A 247 20.65 14.77 -2.56
N ASP A 248 20.65 14.20 -1.38
CA ASP A 248 21.13 12.86 -1.09
C ASP A 248 19.91 12.01 -0.72
N TRP A 249 19.44 11.19 -1.64
CA TRP A 249 18.21 10.41 -1.44
C TRP A 249 18.39 9.32 -0.40
N PHE A 250 19.62 8.89 -0.12
CA PHE A 250 19.87 7.98 0.98
C PHE A 250 19.59 8.66 2.33
N VAL A 251 20.06 9.88 2.54
CA VAL A 251 19.72 10.68 3.72
C VAL A 251 18.28 11.11 3.69
N GLY A 252 17.81 11.66 2.58
CA GLY A 252 16.47 12.27 2.51
C GLY A 252 15.31 11.28 2.62
N LYS A 253 15.51 10.01 2.23
CA LYS A 253 14.42 9.04 2.06
C LYS A 253 14.71 7.67 2.70
N GLY A 254 15.90 7.48 3.28
CA GLY A 254 16.41 6.15 3.64
C GLY A 254 16.38 5.81 5.12
N HIS A 255 15.84 6.66 5.99
CA HIS A 255 15.78 6.38 7.42
C HIS A 255 14.80 5.25 7.76
N ASP A 256 15.01 4.59 8.88
CA ASP A 256 14.06 3.66 9.46
C ASP A 256 12.71 4.35 9.72
N THR A 257 11.62 3.62 9.62
CA THR A 257 10.23 4.07 9.77
C THR A 257 9.71 5.07 8.71
N PHE A 258 10.51 5.41 7.69
CA PHE A 258 10.15 6.45 6.71
C PHE A 258 9.29 5.96 5.54
N ALA A 259 8.77 4.73 5.59
CA ALA A 259 7.85 4.19 4.60
C ALA A 259 6.62 3.53 5.25
N PRO A 260 5.77 4.29 5.95
CA PRO A 260 4.50 3.76 6.44
C PRO A 260 3.62 3.24 5.32
N HIS A 261 3.08 2.02 5.47
CA HIS A 261 2.21 1.35 4.52
C HIS A 261 0.98 0.73 5.19
N GLY A 262 -0.20 0.87 4.58
CA GLY A 262 -1.40 0.19 5.04
C GLY A 262 -2.67 1.04 4.93
N PRO A 263 -3.62 0.93 5.86
CA PRO A 263 -3.68 -0.09 6.90
C PRO A 263 -3.90 -1.50 6.32
N TRP A 264 -4.45 -1.59 5.10
CA TRP A 264 -4.72 -2.78 4.31
C TRP A 264 -4.65 -2.48 2.81
N ILE A 265 -4.77 -3.51 1.98
CA ILE A 265 -4.82 -3.40 0.52
C ILE A 265 -6.27 -3.64 0.07
N VAL A 266 -6.78 -2.74 -0.76
CA VAL A 266 -8.05 -2.95 -1.48
C VAL A 266 -7.72 -3.58 -2.83
N PRO A 267 -8.16 -4.82 -3.11
CA PRO A 267 -8.01 -5.42 -4.43
C PRO A 267 -8.58 -4.51 -5.53
N LYS A 268 -7.91 -4.45 -6.67
CA LYS A 268 -8.25 -3.51 -7.75
C LYS A 268 -9.70 -3.60 -8.21
N GLU A 269 -10.28 -4.79 -8.20
CA GLU A 269 -11.67 -5.03 -8.60
C GLU A 269 -12.69 -4.40 -7.67
N PHE A 270 -12.34 -4.15 -6.40
CA PHE A 270 -13.21 -3.50 -5.42
C PHE A 270 -12.94 -2.00 -5.28
N TYR A 271 -11.74 -1.55 -5.65
CA TYR A 271 -11.43 -0.12 -5.66
C TYR A 271 -11.96 0.58 -6.91
N GLY A 272 -11.88 -0.06 -8.08
CA GLY A 272 -12.20 0.52 -9.37
C GLY A 272 -11.05 1.36 -9.94
N ASP A 273 -11.36 2.34 -10.80
CA ASP A 273 -10.35 3.17 -11.46
C ASP A 273 -9.78 4.24 -10.51
N PRO A 274 -8.49 4.15 -10.11
CA PRO A 274 -7.88 5.13 -9.23
C PRO A 274 -7.79 6.53 -9.86
N MET A 275 -7.77 6.64 -11.18
CA MET A 275 -7.72 7.95 -11.86
C MET A 275 -9.02 8.74 -11.75
N THR A 276 -10.09 8.12 -11.30
CA THR A 276 -11.38 8.78 -11.03
C THR A 276 -11.74 8.85 -9.55
N ARG A 277 -11.10 8.03 -8.70
CA ARG A 277 -11.46 7.88 -7.29
C ARG A 277 -10.42 8.38 -6.30
N LEU A 278 -9.17 8.58 -6.74
CA LEU A 278 -8.13 9.03 -5.82
C LEU A 278 -8.52 10.37 -5.20
N HIS A 279 -8.68 10.36 -3.90
CA HIS A 279 -8.76 11.52 -3.02
C HIS A 279 -7.89 11.22 -1.80
N GLN A 280 -6.76 11.91 -1.68
CA GLN A 280 -5.77 11.70 -0.61
C GLN A 280 -5.70 12.93 0.30
N ILE A 281 -5.65 12.67 1.61
CA ILE A 281 -5.68 13.71 2.65
C ILE A 281 -4.65 13.38 3.73
N THR A 282 -3.94 14.41 4.20
CA THR A 282 -3.11 14.33 5.41
C THR A 282 -3.63 15.31 6.45
N VAL A 283 -3.81 14.82 7.66
CA VAL A 283 -4.21 15.60 8.84
C VAL A 283 -3.14 15.44 9.92
N ILE A 284 -2.69 16.55 10.52
CA ILE A 284 -1.77 16.54 11.65
C ILE A 284 -2.41 17.31 12.80
N ASP A 285 -2.61 16.63 13.94
CA ASP A 285 -3.29 17.19 15.14
C ASP A 285 -4.61 17.90 14.79
N GLY A 286 -5.41 17.29 13.90
CA GLY A 286 -6.71 17.83 13.46
C GLY A 286 -6.63 18.93 12.39
N VAL A 287 -5.44 19.29 11.90
CA VAL A 287 -5.26 20.26 10.82
C VAL A 287 -5.01 19.55 9.50
N THR A 288 -5.86 19.78 8.51
CA THR A 288 -5.61 19.30 7.15
C THR A 288 -4.45 20.05 6.52
N VAL A 289 -3.39 19.34 6.16
CA VAL A 289 -2.16 19.89 5.58
C VAL A 289 -1.98 19.55 4.12
N GLN A 290 -2.51 18.41 3.67
CA GLN A 290 -2.52 18.01 2.27
C GLN A 290 -3.93 17.53 1.87
N GLU A 291 -4.35 17.88 0.66
CA GLU A 291 -5.56 17.35 0.03
C GLU A 291 -5.39 17.41 -1.49
N ALA A 292 -5.61 16.29 -2.18
CA ALA A 292 -5.50 16.24 -3.63
C ALA A 292 -6.31 15.10 -4.26
N GLN A 293 -6.56 15.23 -5.54
CA GLN A 293 -7.26 14.26 -6.37
C GLN A 293 -6.38 13.78 -7.53
N ALA A 294 -6.80 12.72 -8.22
CA ALA A 294 -6.08 12.14 -9.35
C ALA A 294 -5.77 13.14 -10.47
N GLY A 295 -6.68 14.09 -10.70
CA GLY A 295 -6.50 15.15 -11.72
C GLY A 295 -5.34 16.11 -11.47
N ASP A 296 -4.79 16.11 -10.25
CA ASP A 296 -3.65 16.95 -9.86
C ASP A 296 -2.30 16.31 -10.18
N MET A 297 -2.29 15.04 -10.63
CA MET A 297 -1.07 14.31 -11.01
C MET A 297 -0.50 14.81 -12.34
N ILE A 298 0.84 14.87 -12.42
CA ILE A 298 1.57 15.18 -13.66
C ILE A 298 1.59 13.94 -14.57
N HIS A 299 1.96 12.78 -14.03
CA HIS A 299 1.92 11.49 -14.70
C HIS A 299 0.92 10.58 -13.99
N ASN A 300 0.00 9.99 -14.75
CA ASN A 300 -1.01 9.10 -14.20
C ASN A 300 -0.43 7.73 -13.80
N ILE A 301 -1.19 6.95 -13.04
CA ILE A 301 -0.74 5.64 -12.55
C ILE A 301 -0.32 4.69 -13.68
N PRO A 302 -1.09 4.53 -14.79
CA PRO A 302 -0.63 3.76 -15.94
C PRO A 302 0.72 4.18 -16.52
N GLU A 303 0.98 5.49 -16.63
CA GLU A 303 2.25 6.04 -17.14
C GLU A 303 3.41 5.74 -16.17
N LEU A 304 3.18 5.82 -14.87
CA LEU A 304 4.18 5.45 -13.86
C LEU A 304 4.55 3.96 -13.95
N ILE A 305 3.57 3.07 -14.12
CA ILE A 305 3.78 1.62 -14.29
C ILE A 305 4.55 1.33 -15.58
N GLU A 306 4.18 1.96 -16.69
CA GLU A 306 4.89 1.85 -17.97
C GLU A 306 6.35 2.26 -17.81
N TYR A 307 6.60 3.42 -17.21
CA TYR A 307 7.95 3.93 -17.00
C TYR A 307 8.76 3.03 -16.06
N ALA A 308 8.23 2.65 -14.90
CA ALA A 308 8.90 1.76 -13.96
C ALA A 308 9.28 0.43 -14.61
N SER A 309 8.33 -0.20 -15.30
CA SER A 309 8.55 -1.49 -15.96
C SER A 309 9.47 -1.42 -17.18
N SER A 310 9.65 -0.23 -17.79
CA SER A 310 10.62 -0.03 -18.86
C SER A 310 12.07 -0.12 -18.37
N LEU A 311 12.32 0.23 -17.12
CA LEU A 311 13.64 0.25 -16.50
C LEU A 311 13.96 -1.05 -15.77
N ILE A 312 13.03 -1.55 -14.95
CA ILE A 312 13.22 -2.74 -14.12
C ILE A 312 12.06 -3.71 -14.29
N THR A 313 12.26 -5.00 -14.01
CA THR A 313 11.18 -5.96 -13.91
C THR A 313 10.44 -5.74 -12.59
N VAL A 314 9.11 -5.61 -12.64
CA VAL A 314 8.25 -5.61 -11.47
C VAL A 314 7.78 -7.03 -11.17
N PHE A 315 7.56 -7.33 -9.90
CA PHE A 315 7.12 -8.65 -9.42
C PHE A 315 5.93 -8.51 -8.47
N PRO A 316 5.15 -9.58 -8.24
CA PRO A 316 4.11 -9.57 -7.22
C PRO A 316 4.65 -9.11 -5.87
N GLY A 317 3.91 -8.23 -5.18
CA GLY A 317 4.31 -7.65 -3.91
C GLY A 317 5.28 -6.45 -3.99
N ASP A 318 5.81 -6.10 -5.18
CA ASP A 318 6.49 -4.80 -5.35
C ASP A 318 5.47 -3.68 -5.19
N VAL A 319 5.93 -2.53 -4.70
CA VAL A 319 5.12 -1.35 -4.44
C VAL A 319 5.61 -0.16 -5.27
N LEU A 320 4.66 0.57 -5.87
CA LEU A 320 4.92 1.83 -6.56
C LEU A 320 4.04 2.92 -5.94
N GLN A 321 4.65 3.94 -5.36
CA GLN A 321 3.95 5.09 -4.79
C GLN A 321 3.79 6.18 -5.84
N SER A 322 2.61 6.83 -5.84
CA SER A 322 2.14 7.69 -6.93
C SER A 322 2.67 9.12 -6.89
N GLY A 323 3.35 9.49 -5.83
CA GLY A 323 3.70 10.87 -5.53
C GLY A 323 2.67 11.58 -4.65
N THR A 324 3.08 12.68 -4.06
CA THR A 324 2.30 13.49 -3.13
C THR A 324 1.95 14.87 -3.68
N SER A 325 0.92 15.50 -3.09
CA SER A 325 0.52 16.88 -3.39
C SER A 325 1.35 17.91 -2.61
N GLY A 326 1.18 19.17 -2.94
CA GLY A 326 1.64 20.30 -2.13
C GLY A 326 1.01 20.31 -0.74
N GLY A 327 1.62 21.09 0.16
CA GLY A 327 1.26 21.16 1.58
C GLY A 327 2.17 20.30 2.46
N THR A 328 3.31 19.85 1.93
CA THR A 328 4.37 19.18 2.71
C THR A 328 5.02 20.11 3.73
N GLY A 329 5.91 19.61 4.57
CA GLY A 329 6.64 20.43 5.53
C GLY A 329 7.39 21.60 4.90
N ALA A 330 7.96 21.38 3.71
CA ALA A 330 8.60 22.44 2.93
C ALA A 330 7.62 23.49 2.40
N GLY A 331 6.36 23.13 2.19
CA GLY A 331 5.25 24.04 1.84
C GLY A 331 4.85 25.00 2.96
N ARG A 332 5.34 24.75 4.17
CA ARG A 332 5.17 25.62 5.35
C ARG A 332 3.72 25.89 5.74
N VAL A 333 2.85 24.87 5.67
CA VAL A 333 1.51 24.95 6.26
C VAL A 333 1.66 25.25 7.75
N GLN A 334 1.12 26.39 8.23
CA GLN A 334 1.22 26.75 9.63
C GLN A 334 0.34 25.85 10.50
N ARG A 335 0.94 25.26 11.52
CA ARG A 335 0.29 24.45 12.55
C ARG A 335 0.46 25.10 13.92
N ALA A 336 -0.20 24.53 14.93
CA ALA A 336 -0.12 25.03 16.31
C ALA A 336 1.31 25.06 16.86
N THR A 337 2.18 24.17 16.40
CA THR A 337 3.61 24.12 16.74
C THR A 337 4.44 25.27 16.14
N GLY A 338 3.89 26.00 15.16
CA GLY A 338 4.63 27.01 14.39
C GLY A 338 5.62 26.45 13.37
N SER A 339 5.74 25.12 13.27
CA SER A 339 6.60 24.42 12.31
C SER A 339 5.79 23.91 11.11
N GLY A 340 6.38 23.89 9.93
CA GLY A 340 5.91 23.13 8.78
C GLY A 340 6.33 21.66 8.85
N PHE A 341 7.45 21.36 9.52
CA PHE A 341 7.98 20.01 9.71
C PHE A 341 7.36 19.32 10.93
N LEU A 342 7.47 17.99 10.96
CA LEU A 342 6.97 17.16 12.05
C LEU A 342 7.68 17.49 13.37
N VAL A 343 6.96 17.38 14.48
CA VAL A 343 7.46 17.63 15.82
C VAL A 343 7.12 16.46 16.73
N ASP A 344 7.99 16.16 17.68
CA ASP A 344 7.79 15.09 18.67
C ASP A 344 6.44 15.22 19.37
N GLY A 345 5.71 14.11 19.44
CA GLY A 345 4.40 14.00 20.07
C GLY A 345 3.21 14.30 19.17
N GLU A 346 3.41 14.84 17.95
CA GLU A 346 2.31 15.04 17.00
C GLU A 346 1.72 13.70 16.53
N THR A 347 0.43 13.73 16.20
CA THR A 347 -0.26 12.62 15.54
C THR A 347 -0.51 12.96 14.08
N ILE A 348 -0.23 12.02 13.18
CA ILE A 348 -0.47 12.16 11.76
C ILE A 348 -1.44 11.11 11.26
N GLU A 349 -2.41 11.54 10.47
CA GLU A 349 -3.36 10.69 9.76
C GLU A 349 -3.22 10.92 8.26
N ALA A 350 -2.90 9.86 7.53
CA ALA A 350 -2.85 9.85 6.07
C ALA A 350 -3.95 8.94 5.54
N SER A 351 -4.85 9.46 4.73
CA SER A 351 -6.03 8.73 4.26
C SER A 351 -6.22 8.81 2.76
N ILE A 352 -6.79 7.75 2.19
CA ILE A 352 -7.26 7.70 0.81
C ILE A 352 -8.69 7.16 0.82
N GLU A 353 -9.58 7.88 0.16
CA GLU A 353 -11.00 7.52 0.07
C GLU A 353 -11.20 6.10 -0.48
N GLY A 354 -12.00 5.31 0.23
CA GLY A 354 -12.28 3.91 -0.11
C GLY A 354 -11.18 2.90 0.25
N ILE A 355 -10.02 3.36 0.72
CA ILE A 355 -8.94 2.48 1.22
C ILE A 355 -8.96 2.44 2.74
N GLY A 356 -8.64 3.53 3.40
CA GLY A 356 -8.53 3.62 4.85
C GLY A 356 -7.60 4.74 5.28
N THR A 357 -7.18 4.69 6.55
CA THR A 357 -6.34 5.71 7.18
C THR A 357 -5.17 5.07 7.90
N LEU A 358 -3.96 5.50 7.57
CA LEU A 358 -2.77 5.29 8.39
C LEU A 358 -2.75 6.30 9.53
N ARG A 359 -2.41 5.84 10.75
CA ARG A 359 -2.25 6.69 11.93
C ARG A 359 -0.93 6.41 12.59
N HIS A 360 -0.17 7.46 12.89
CA HIS A 360 1.14 7.34 13.52
C HIS A 360 1.33 8.44 14.54
N THR A 361 2.13 8.17 15.58
CA THR A 361 2.68 9.17 16.46
C THR A 361 4.11 9.48 16.05
N ILE A 362 4.48 10.74 16.08
CA ILE A 362 5.83 11.19 15.79
C ILE A 362 6.66 11.10 17.07
N ARG A 363 7.82 10.46 17.00
CA ARG A 363 8.74 10.33 18.13
C ARG A 363 10.15 10.78 17.75
N GLN A 364 10.73 11.66 18.56
CA GLN A 364 12.13 12.05 18.41
C GLN A 364 13.04 11.03 19.07
N GLU A 365 14.04 10.55 18.35
CA GLU A 365 15.14 9.80 18.96
C GLU A 365 15.98 10.74 19.84
N LEU A 366 15.95 10.53 21.14
CA LEU A 366 16.59 11.43 22.12
C LEU A 366 17.96 10.95 22.58
N THR A 367 18.24 9.66 22.45
CA THR A 367 19.48 9.04 22.95
C THR A 367 20.12 8.19 21.87
N VAL A 368 21.43 8.24 21.82
CA VAL A 368 22.28 7.44 20.95
C VAL A 368 23.33 6.73 21.79
N PRO A 369 23.95 5.65 21.31
CA PRO A 369 25.05 4.98 22.02
C PRO A 369 26.21 5.93 22.36
N ASP A 370 26.83 5.72 23.50
CA ASP A 370 27.90 6.61 24.03
C ASP A 370 29.13 6.70 23.09
N ASP A 371 29.40 5.68 22.28
CA ASP A 371 30.51 5.67 21.33
C ASP A 371 30.25 6.49 20.07
N LEU A 372 29.00 6.90 19.86
CA LEU A 372 28.51 7.82 18.82
C LEU A 372 29.01 7.59 17.39
N SER A 373 29.85 6.58 17.13
CA SER A 373 30.38 6.33 15.79
C SER A 373 29.22 5.95 14.85
N GLY A 374 28.77 6.89 14.03
CA GLY A 374 27.66 6.75 13.11
C GLY A 374 26.31 7.25 13.62
N ALA A 375 26.16 7.60 14.90
CA ALA A 375 24.88 8.10 15.44
C ALA A 375 24.61 9.56 15.06
N GLN A 376 25.60 10.33 14.71
CA GLN A 376 25.43 11.68 14.15
C GLN A 376 25.72 11.65 12.65
N LEU A 377 24.75 12.02 11.86
CA LEU A 377 24.89 12.13 10.40
C LEU A 377 25.57 13.41 10.00
N PRO A 378 26.56 13.26 9.14
CA PRO A 378 27.75 12.50 9.43
C PRO A 378 28.62 13.30 10.36
N PRO A 379 29.45 12.69 11.18
CA PRO A 379 30.57 13.42 11.73
C PRO A 379 31.50 13.75 10.58
N THR A 380 31.26 14.86 9.95
CA THR A 380 31.98 15.30 8.75
C THR A 380 33.43 15.58 9.00
N SER A 381 33.84 15.85 10.23
CA SER A 381 35.22 15.92 10.64
C SER A 381 35.94 14.61 10.36
N SER A 382 35.32 13.43 10.58
CA SER A 382 35.98 12.13 10.42
C SER A 382 36.28 11.75 8.96
N TYR A 383 35.63 12.39 7.98
CA TYR A 383 35.90 12.16 6.56
C TYR A 383 36.84 13.22 5.93
N ARG A 384 37.13 14.30 6.66
CA ARG A 384 37.97 15.38 6.16
C ARG A 384 39.41 15.33 6.67
N ASP A 385 39.62 14.62 7.77
CA ASP A 385 40.92 14.56 8.46
C ASP A 385 41.78 13.35 8.04
N ASN A 386 41.37 12.62 6.96
CA ASN A 386 42.13 11.52 6.36
C ASN A 386 42.65 11.88 4.98
#